data_9fa0b1f8c279381e1c21e16f3872c409
#
_entry.id   9fa0b1f8c279381e1c21e16f3872c409
#
_cell.length_a   1.000
_cell.length_b   1.000
_cell.length_c   1.000
_cell.angle_alpha   90.00
_cell.angle_beta   90.00
_cell.angle_gamma   90.00
#
_symmetry.space_group_name_H-M   'P 1'
#
loop_
_entity.id
_entity.type
_entity.pdbx_description
1 polymer ?
#
loop_
_entity_poly.entity_id
_entity_poly.type
_entity_poly.pdbx_seq_one_letter_code
_entity_poly.pdbx_strand_id
1 'polypeptide(L)'
;MLVRLAFTFALLAATPALAASCPAPGQWIDSAGAPVTAQQALAKALAAQTVLLGERHATPSHHQWQADSIAALAAKGPVVIGLEQLPREAQPVLDRWVAGELDEAAFLTESKWADRWGHDFAAYRPVFLLARDKRIPMKALNVDRNFVRKVGREGFDKAAADGKSPISKPAPADPAYAAKLEETFRQHMREASPDAVARFIDAQQVWDRAMAEAIVTALREHPGARVAAIMGWGHVADGHGVAHQLKALGAPQVLTAIPVKPGEGCEPAAGAADLLFGAE
;
A
#
# COMPACT_ATOMS: atom_id res chain seq x y z
N MET A 1 2.44 67.77 -33.62
CA MET A 1 1.59 66.88 -32.83
C MET A 1 2.38 65.57 -32.57
N LEU A 2 3.00 65.43 -31.41
CA LEU A 2 3.70 64.21 -31.03
C LEU A 2 2.77 63.32 -30.19
N VAL A 3 2.41 62.15 -30.72
CA VAL A 3 1.66 61.13 -29.98
C VAL A 3 2.64 60.31 -29.15
N ARG A 4 2.54 60.38 -27.81
CA ARG A 4 3.26 59.53 -26.88
C ARG A 4 2.48 58.21 -26.68
N LEU A 5 3.01 57.10 -27.22
CA LEU A 5 2.54 55.76 -26.84
C LEU A 5 3.09 55.41 -25.45
N ALA A 6 2.21 55.20 -24.47
CA ALA A 6 2.54 54.65 -23.18
C ALA A 6 2.45 53.11 -23.27
N PHE A 7 3.60 52.41 -23.12
CA PHE A 7 3.64 50.97 -22.98
C PHE A 7 3.43 50.64 -21.49
N THR A 8 2.31 50.02 -21.18
CA THR A 8 2.05 49.41 -19.86
C THR A 8 2.67 48.02 -19.81
N PHE A 9 3.72 47.86 -19.04
CA PHE A 9 4.29 46.54 -18.71
C PHE A 9 3.40 45.89 -17.62
N ALA A 10 2.69 44.82 -17.99
CA ALA A 10 2.04 43.98 -17.01
C ALA A 10 3.10 43.04 -16.38
N LEU A 11 3.43 43.26 -15.10
CA LEU A 11 4.21 42.30 -14.32
C LEU A 11 3.33 41.06 -14.09
N LEU A 12 3.61 39.97 -14.78
CA LEU A 12 3.16 38.64 -14.38
C LEU A 12 3.91 38.26 -13.09
N ALA A 13 3.23 38.30 -11.96
CA ALA A 13 3.72 37.73 -10.74
C ALA A 13 3.76 36.18 -10.93
N ALA A 14 4.96 35.63 -11.12
CA ALA A 14 5.17 34.19 -11.06
C ALA A 14 4.89 33.76 -9.61
N THR A 15 3.78 33.04 -9.39
CA THR A 15 3.56 32.31 -8.13
C THR A 15 4.72 31.31 -7.97
N PRO A 16 5.44 31.33 -6.84
CA PRO A 16 6.45 30.32 -6.59
C PRO A 16 5.76 28.95 -6.61
N ALA A 17 6.21 28.06 -7.47
CA ALA A 17 5.87 26.66 -7.37
C ALA A 17 6.30 26.22 -5.96
N LEU A 18 5.35 25.91 -5.08
CA LEU A 18 5.66 25.27 -3.81
C LEU A 18 6.43 24.00 -4.15
N ALA A 19 7.72 23.97 -3.82
CA ALA A 19 8.49 22.75 -3.84
C ALA A 19 7.72 21.74 -2.98
N ALA A 20 7.52 20.52 -3.50
CA ALA A 20 6.81 19.49 -2.81
C ALA A 20 7.37 19.35 -1.39
N SER A 21 6.62 19.82 -0.39
CA SER A 21 7.11 19.87 0.99
C SER A 21 7.09 18.47 1.57
N CYS A 22 8.25 18.04 2.06
CA CYS A 22 8.34 16.83 2.88
C CYS A 22 7.70 17.07 4.23
N PRO A 23 6.83 16.21 4.76
CA PRO A 23 6.35 16.39 6.11
C PRO A 23 7.50 16.23 7.10
N ALA A 24 7.62 17.13 8.06
CA ALA A 24 8.58 16.97 9.16
C ALA A 24 8.18 15.76 10.04
N PRO A 25 9.08 15.23 10.89
CA PRO A 25 8.76 14.14 11.80
C PRO A 25 7.48 14.40 12.60
N GLY A 26 6.55 13.43 12.60
CA GLY A 26 5.25 13.53 13.27
C GLY A 26 4.21 14.40 12.57
N GLN A 27 4.53 14.99 11.43
CA GLN A 27 3.59 15.82 10.67
C GLN A 27 2.94 15.07 9.53
N TRP A 28 1.74 15.52 9.16
CA TRP A 28 0.99 15.04 8.01
C TRP A 28 0.88 16.12 6.95
N ILE A 29 0.91 15.72 5.70
CA ILE A 29 0.53 16.56 4.56
C ILE A 29 -0.48 15.80 3.69
N ASP A 30 -1.32 16.55 2.98
CA ASP A 30 -2.22 15.97 1.97
C ASP A 30 -1.53 15.82 0.60
N SER A 31 -2.30 15.32 -0.39
CA SER A 31 -1.83 15.12 -1.76
C SER A 31 -1.36 16.40 -2.46
N ALA A 32 -1.82 17.58 -2.01
CA ALA A 32 -1.36 18.87 -2.52
C ALA A 32 -0.09 19.39 -1.79
N GLY A 33 0.43 18.64 -0.79
CA GLY A 33 1.56 19.05 0.05
C GLY A 33 1.17 20.03 1.17
N ALA A 34 -0.12 20.26 1.40
CA ALA A 34 -0.58 21.14 2.46
C ALA A 34 -0.56 20.41 3.82
N PRO A 35 -0.08 21.06 4.90
CA PRO A 35 -0.11 20.47 6.23
C PRO A 35 -1.54 20.16 6.69
N VAL A 36 -1.74 18.98 7.28
CA VAL A 36 -3.00 18.58 7.91
C VAL A 36 -2.72 18.11 9.35
N THR A 37 -3.68 18.33 10.24
CA THR A 37 -3.57 17.83 11.61
C THR A 37 -3.81 16.32 11.67
N ALA A 38 -3.31 15.64 12.70
CA ALA A 38 -3.60 14.22 12.92
C ALA A 38 -5.12 13.95 13.01
N GLN A 39 -5.89 14.89 13.57
CA GLN A 39 -7.35 14.79 13.62
C GLN A 39 -7.99 14.85 12.23
N GLN A 40 -7.51 15.72 11.35
CA GLN A 40 -7.98 15.82 9.96
C GLN A 40 -7.59 14.57 9.15
N ALA A 41 -6.35 14.07 9.33
CA ALA A 41 -5.90 12.82 8.71
C ALA A 41 -6.78 11.63 9.14
N LEU A 42 -7.04 11.50 10.46
CA LEU A 42 -7.94 10.49 10.99
C LEU A 42 -9.37 10.65 10.44
N ALA A 43 -9.89 11.87 10.36
CA ALA A 43 -11.23 12.11 9.80
C ALA A 43 -11.35 11.67 8.34
N LYS A 44 -10.32 11.94 7.51
CA LYS A 44 -10.25 11.45 6.14
C LYS A 44 -10.22 9.91 6.11
N ALA A 45 -9.41 9.27 6.96
CA ALA A 45 -9.32 7.81 7.04
C ALA A 45 -10.64 7.15 7.52
N LEU A 46 -11.38 7.81 8.41
CA LEU A 46 -12.70 7.34 8.89
C LEU A 46 -13.78 7.44 7.82
N ALA A 47 -13.66 8.30 6.83
CA ALA A 47 -14.58 8.39 5.70
C ALA A 47 -14.38 7.26 4.67
N ALA A 48 -13.24 6.56 4.70
CA ALA A 48 -12.95 5.44 3.82
C ALA A 48 -13.33 4.09 4.46
N GLN A 49 -13.72 3.13 3.63
CA GLN A 49 -13.90 1.73 4.06
C GLN A 49 -12.60 0.93 4.00
N THR A 50 -11.68 1.34 3.14
CA THR A 50 -10.35 0.75 3.02
C THR A 50 -9.30 1.84 3.17
N VAL A 51 -8.33 1.60 4.06
CA VAL A 51 -7.18 2.46 4.29
C VAL A 51 -5.92 1.65 3.94
N LEU A 52 -5.22 2.04 2.89
CA LEU A 52 -3.95 1.43 2.49
C LEU A 52 -2.81 2.18 3.16
N LEU A 53 -2.09 1.50 4.05
CA LEU A 53 -0.98 2.04 4.82
C LEU A 53 0.33 1.52 4.21
N GLY A 54 0.96 2.34 3.39
CA GLY A 54 2.22 2.02 2.74
C GLY A 54 3.37 1.83 3.74
N GLU A 55 4.45 1.18 3.30
CA GLU A 55 5.68 1.02 4.09
C GLU A 55 6.90 0.91 3.18
N ARG A 56 8.07 1.23 3.72
CA ARG A 56 9.33 0.63 3.28
C ARG A 56 9.55 -0.59 4.17
N HIS A 57 9.65 -1.78 3.57
CA HIS A 57 9.75 -3.03 4.32
C HIS A 57 10.83 -2.97 5.40
N ALA A 58 10.54 -3.61 6.54
CA ALA A 58 11.42 -3.73 7.70
C ALA A 58 11.92 -2.38 8.28
N THR A 59 11.19 -1.29 8.08
CA THR A 59 11.49 0.01 8.68
C THR A 59 10.69 0.17 9.98
N PRO A 60 11.31 0.11 11.17
CA PRO A 60 10.59 0.07 12.44
C PRO A 60 9.65 1.26 12.65
N SER A 61 10.08 2.48 12.29
CA SER A 61 9.24 3.68 12.44
C SER A 61 7.98 3.65 11.56
N HIS A 62 8.05 3.02 10.38
CA HIS A 62 6.88 2.83 9.51
C HIS A 62 5.86 1.88 10.16
N HIS A 63 6.32 0.77 10.75
CA HIS A 63 5.44 -0.19 11.38
C HIS A 63 4.88 0.32 12.71
N GLN A 64 5.62 1.15 13.44
CA GLN A 64 5.07 1.83 14.62
C GLN A 64 3.96 2.81 14.19
N TRP A 65 4.20 3.63 13.17
CA TRP A 65 3.19 4.51 12.61
C TRP A 65 1.95 3.76 12.10
N GLN A 66 2.12 2.61 11.46
CA GLN A 66 1.01 1.75 11.04
C GLN A 66 0.21 1.26 12.25
N ALA A 67 0.88 0.78 13.30
CA ALA A 67 0.23 0.34 14.53
C ALA A 67 -0.57 1.47 15.19
N ASP A 68 0.01 2.67 15.30
CA ASP A 68 -0.64 3.85 15.88
C ASP A 68 -1.86 4.29 15.05
N SER A 69 -1.73 4.28 13.72
CA SER A 69 -2.82 4.60 12.79
C SER A 69 -3.98 3.61 12.90
N ILE A 70 -3.67 2.31 12.96
CA ILE A 70 -4.66 1.25 13.16
C ILE A 70 -5.32 1.37 14.53
N ALA A 71 -4.57 1.64 15.59
CA ALA A 71 -5.10 1.85 16.93
C ALA A 71 -6.07 3.05 16.98
N ALA A 72 -5.72 4.16 16.30
CA ALA A 72 -6.61 5.33 16.20
C ALA A 72 -7.91 5.02 15.45
N LEU A 73 -7.85 4.24 14.37
CA LEU A 73 -9.05 3.77 13.64
C LEU A 73 -9.90 2.84 14.52
N ALA A 74 -9.26 1.87 15.20
CA ALA A 74 -9.94 0.90 16.06
C ALA A 74 -10.63 1.54 17.26
N ALA A 75 -10.12 2.67 17.76
CA ALA A 75 -10.78 3.46 18.81
C ALA A 75 -12.09 4.13 18.33
N LYS A 76 -12.38 4.15 17.03
CA LYS A 76 -13.56 4.78 16.43
C LYS A 76 -14.56 3.79 15.82
N GLY A 77 -14.21 2.52 15.77
CA GLY A 77 -15.08 1.47 15.25
C GLY A 77 -14.32 0.21 14.85
N PRO A 78 -15.02 -0.82 14.41
CA PRO A 78 -14.39 -2.10 14.07
C PRO A 78 -13.43 -1.96 12.90
N VAL A 79 -12.28 -2.65 13.01
CA VAL A 79 -11.20 -2.67 12.00
C VAL A 79 -10.79 -4.12 11.76
N VAL A 80 -10.40 -4.43 10.52
CA VAL A 80 -9.66 -5.63 10.14
C VAL A 80 -8.30 -5.20 9.63
N ILE A 81 -7.23 -5.84 10.08
CA ILE A 81 -5.87 -5.55 9.60
C ILE A 81 -5.57 -6.45 8.40
N GLY A 82 -5.32 -5.85 7.24
CA GLY A 82 -4.86 -6.59 6.05
C GLY A 82 -3.34 -6.68 6.01
N LEU A 83 -2.80 -7.85 5.65
CA LEU A 83 -1.36 -8.13 5.64
C LEU A 83 -0.91 -8.59 4.25
N GLU A 84 -0.06 -7.81 3.59
CA GLU A 84 0.66 -8.25 2.39
C GLU A 84 1.60 -9.44 2.69
N GLN A 85 2.18 -9.45 3.89
CA GLN A 85 3.29 -10.31 4.30
C GLN A 85 3.00 -11.80 4.23
N LEU A 86 1.72 -12.17 4.30
CA LEU A 86 1.31 -13.58 4.39
C LEU A 86 0.31 -13.96 3.29
N PRO A 87 0.47 -15.15 2.70
CA PRO A 87 -0.51 -15.70 1.76
C PRO A 87 -1.73 -16.27 2.50
N ARG A 88 -2.84 -16.41 1.79
CA ARG A 88 -4.16 -16.83 2.33
C ARG A 88 -4.12 -18.15 3.08
N GLU A 89 -3.18 -19.04 2.74
CA GLU A 89 -2.96 -20.32 3.42
C GLU A 89 -2.45 -20.16 4.87
N ALA A 90 -1.95 -18.98 5.22
CA ALA A 90 -1.54 -18.66 6.60
C ALA A 90 -2.70 -18.14 7.46
N GLN A 91 -3.91 -17.95 6.92
CA GLN A 91 -5.04 -17.41 7.67
C GLN A 91 -5.33 -18.15 8.99
N PRO A 92 -5.35 -19.50 9.05
CA PRO A 92 -5.60 -20.20 10.32
C PRO A 92 -4.57 -19.88 11.40
N VAL A 93 -3.31 -19.61 11.02
CA VAL A 93 -2.25 -19.24 11.97
C VAL A 93 -2.44 -17.81 12.47
N LEU A 94 -2.87 -16.88 11.60
CA LEU A 94 -3.23 -15.53 12.00
C LEU A 94 -4.42 -15.52 12.98
N ASP A 95 -5.43 -16.32 12.72
CA ASP A 95 -6.62 -16.42 13.58
C ASP A 95 -6.23 -16.89 14.99
N ARG A 96 -5.36 -17.89 15.10
CA ARG A 96 -4.81 -18.39 16.37
C ARG A 96 -3.91 -17.37 17.06
N TRP A 97 -3.14 -16.58 16.30
CA TRP A 97 -2.37 -15.47 16.86
C TRP A 97 -3.27 -14.43 17.52
N VAL A 98 -4.31 -13.98 16.82
CA VAL A 98 -5.31 -13.02 17.32
C VAL A 98 -6.06 -13.61 18.53
N ALA A 99 -6.35 -14.92 18.52
CA ALA A 99 -6.94 -15.62 19.65
C ALA A 99 -6.01 -15.74 20.87
N GLY A 100 -4.72 -15.39 20.73
CA GLY A 100 -3.72 -15.49 21.79
C GLY A 100 -3.32 -16.93 22.12
N GLU A 101 -3.56 -17.85 21.20
CA GLU A 101 -3.22 -19.28 21.33
C GLU A 101 -1.76 -19.59 20.98
N LEU A 102 -1.09 -18.64 20.32
CA LEU A 102 0.31 -18.78 19.89
C LEU A 102 1.19 -17.76 20.61
N ASP A 103 2.31 -18.18 21.10
CA ASP A 103 3.43 -17.28 21.36
C ASP A 103 4.14 -16.86 20.06
N GLU A 104 5.09 -15.93 20.15
CA GLU A 104 5.79 -15.42 18.98
C GLU A 104 6.58 -16.52 18.25
N ALA A 105 7.24 -17.40 18.97
CA ALA A 105 8.07 -18.46 18.40
C ALA A 105 7.20 -19.47 17.62
N ALA A 106 6.08 -19.88 18.19
CA ALA A 106 5.11 -20.75 17.54
C ALA A 106 4.49 -20.07 16.30
N PHE A 107 4.10 -18.79 16.41
CA PHE A 107 3.59 -18.03 15.29
C PHE A 107 4.59 -17.96 14.12
N LEU A 108 5.85 -17.61 14.38
CA LEU A 108 6.90 -17.50 13.37
C LEU A 108 7.15 -18.84 12.66
N THR A 109 7.15 -19.92 13.43
CA THR A 109 7.35 -21.28 12.91
C THR A 109 6.18 -21.72 12.04
N GLU A 110 4.94 -21.64 12.55
CA GLU A 110 3.76 -22.14 11.87
C GLU A 110 3.38 -21.27 10.66
N SER A 111 3.55 -19.94 10.75
CA SER A 111 3.35 -19.04 9.61
C SER A 111 4.44 -19.17 8.55
N LYS A 112 5.57 -19.83 8.86
CA LYS A 112 6.77 -19.88 8.02
C LYS A 112 7.25 -18.48 7.63
N TRP A 113 7.26 -17.56 8.61
CA TRP A 113 7.53 -16.14 8.37
C TRP A 113 8.83 -15.90 7.61
N ALA A 114 9.92 -16.55 8.02
CA ALA A 114 11.23 -16.41 7.39
C ALA A 114 11.24 -16.82 5.91
N ASP A 115 10.50 -17.89 5.55
CA ASP A 115 10.42 -18.37 4.17
C ASP A 115 9.45 -17.56 3.32
N ARG A 116 8.34 -17.11 3.91
CA ARG A 116 7.26 -16.44 3.21
C ARG A 116 7.49 -14.94 3.06
N TRP A 117 8.04 -14.30 4.08
CA TRP A 117 8.29 -12.85 4.06
C TRP A 117 9.78 -12.52 4.00
N GLY A 118 10.58 -13.10 4.87
CA GLY A 118 12.05 -13.01 4.82
C GLY A 118 12.62 -11.76 5.52
N HIS A 119 11.79 -10.87 6.03
CA HIS A 119 12.22 -9.73 6.84
C HIS A 119 12.10 -10.02 8.32
N ASP A 120 12.90 -9.31 9.15
CA ASP A 120 12.85 -9.45 10.59
C ASP A 120 11.46 -9.10 11.14
N PHE A 121 10.86 -10.04 11.85
CA PHE A 121 9.55 -9.86 12.48
C PHE A 121 9.55 -8.75 13.54
N ALA A 122 10.71 -8.48 14.16
CA ALA A 122 10.80 -7.43 15.18
C ALA A 122 10.30 -6.08 14.70
N ALA A 123 10.52 -5.75 13.43
CA ALA A 123 10.00 -4.52 12.83
C ALA A 123 8.45 -4.49 12.79
N TYR A 124 7.81 -5.63 12.49
CA TYR A 124 6.35 -5.77 12.33
C TYR A 124 5.63 -6.01 13.66
N ARG A 125 6.37 -6.38 14.71
CA ARG A 125 5.84 -6.75 16.03
C ARG A 125 4.80 -5.77 16.58
N PRO A 126 4.95 -4.43 16.48
CA PRO A 126 3.95 -3.49 17.00
C PRO A 126 2.54 -3.73 16.44
N VAL A 127 2.40 -3.99 15.14
CA VAL A 127 1.10 -4.26 14.49
C VAL A 127 0.52 -5.60 14.96
N PHE A 128 1.35 -6.64 15.05
CA PHE A 128 0.92 -7.97 15.47
C PHE A 128 0.53 -8.02 16.95
N LEU A 129 1.28 -7.33 17.84
CA LEU A 129 0.90 -7.22 19.24
C LEU A 129 -0.39 -6.43 19.43
N LEU A 130 -0.57 -5.30 18.73
CA LEU A 130 -1.82 -4.55 18.74
C LEU A 130 -3.01 -5.44 18.36
N ALA A 131 -2.86 -6.23 17.27
CA ALA A 131 -3.91 -7.13 16.82
C ALA A 131 -4.29 -8.16 17.88
N ARG A 132 -3.30 -8.83 18.50
CA ARG A 132 -3.50 -9.82 19.55
C ARG A 132 -4.12 -9.19 20.81
N ASP A 133 -3.56 -8.09 21.29
CA ASP A 133 -3.95 -7.46 22.55
C ASP A 133 -5.36 -6.85 22.50
N LYS A 134 -5.77 -6.36 21.33
CA LYS A 134 -7.09 -5.77 21.09
C LYS A 134 -8.08 -6.72 20.41
N ARG A 135 -7.66 -7.97 20.11
CA ARG A 135 -8.46 -8.94 19.37
C ARG A 135 -8.95 -8.40 18.03
N ILE A 136 -8.11 -7.62 17.34
CA ILE A 136 -8.43 -7.08 16.01
C ILE A 136 -8.20 -8.19 14.99
N PRO A 137 -9.21 -8.59 14.21
CA PRO A 137 -9.03 -9.60 13.16
C PRO A 137 -7.93 -9.21 12.18
N MET A 138 -7.12 -10.20 11.76
CA MET A 138 -6.10 -10.03 10.73
C MET A 138 -6.48 -10.84 9.50
N LYS A 139 -6.22 -10.31 8.31
CA LYS A 139 -6.48 -10.96 7.02
C LYS A 139 -5.19 -11.10 6.22
N ALA A 140 -4.82 -12.33 5.88
CA ALA A 140 -3.76 -12.61 4.93
C ALA A 140 -4.24 -12.21 3.52
N LEU A 141 -3.54 -11.26 2.89
CA LEU A 141 -4.01 -10.67 1.63
C LEU A 141 -3.43 -11.38 0.40
N ASN A 142 -2.27 -11.99 0.53
CA ASN A 142 -1.52 -12.46 -0.62
C ASN A 142 -1.86 -13.90 -1.05
N VAL A 143 -1.31 -14.30 -2.17
CA VAL A 143 -1.36 -15.66 -2.70
C VAL A 143 0.02 -16.30 -2.65
N ASP A 144 0.07 -17.62 -2.86
CA ASP A 144 1.34 -18.36 -2.89
C ASP A 144 2.30 -17.82 -3.97
N ARG A 145 3.56 -17.62 -3.57
CA ARG A 145 4.61 -17.10 -4.46
C ARG A 145 4.87 -17.97 -5.69
N ASN A 146 4.56 -19.27 -5.63
CA ASN A 146 4.74 -20.14 -6.77
C ASN A 146 3.81 -19.78 -7.93
N PHE A 147 2.56 -19.34 -7.61
CA PHE A 147 1.66 -18.84 -8.63
C PHE A 147 2.20 -17.55 -9.27
N VAL A 148 2.68 -16.60 -8.47
CA VAL A 148 3.28 -15.35 -8.98
C VAL A 148 4.52 -15.62 -9.82
N ARG A 149 5.40 -16.55 -9.38
CA ARG A 149 6.56 -16.98 -10.18
C ARG A 149 6.16 -17.66 -11.48
N LYS A 150 5.06 -18.45 -11.48
CA LYS A 150 4.50 -19.05 -12.71
C LYS A 150 4.07 -17.95 -13.67
N VAL A 151 3.32 -16.95 -13.21
CA VAL A 151 2.94 -15.78 -14.03
C VAL A 151 4.16 -15.04 -14.55
N GLY A 152 5.17 -14.76 -13.72
CA GLY A 152 6.41 -14.12 -14.15
C GLY A 152 7.23 -14.89 -15.20
N ARG A 153 7.01 -16.20 -15.34
CA ARG A 153 7.65 -17.01 -16.38
C ARG A 153 6.85 -17.09 -17.68
N GLU A 154 5.54 -17.20 -17.60
CA GLU A 154 4.70 -17.57 -18.76
C GLU A 154 3.53 -16.62 -19.03
N GLY A 155 3.35 -15.57 -18.20
CA GLY A 155 2.24 -14.62 -18.25
C GLY A 155 0.97 -15.15 -17.56
N PHE A 156 0.04 -14.25 -17.23
CA PHE A 156 -1.16 -14.59 -16.45
C PHE A 156 -2.05 -15.62 -17.16
N ASP A 157 -2.35 -15.41 -18.43
CA ASP A 157 -3.32 -16.24 -19.15
C ASP A 157 -2.85 -17.71 -19.27
N LYS A 158 -1.55 -17.94 -19.45
CA LYS A 158 -0.99 -19.30 -19.45
C LYS A 158 -0.96 -19.89 -18.05
N ALA A 159 -0.54 -19.10 -17.07
CA ALA A 159 -0.46 -19.55 -15.68
C ALA A 159 -1.83 -19.94 -15.12
N ALA A 160 -2.91 -19.31 -15.59
CA ALA A 160 -4.28 -19.53 -15.17
C ALA A 160 -5.06 -20.49 -16.07
N ALA A 161 -4.46 -21.04 -17.14
CA ALA A 161 -5.15 -21.80 -18.19
C ALA A 161 -5.81 -23.11 -17.69
N ASP A 162 -5.33 -23.67 -16.58
CA ASP A 162 -5.91 -24.87 -15.96
C ASP A 162 -7.17 -24.61 -15.12
N GLY A 163 -7.65 -23.36 -15.08
CA GLY A 163 -8.82 -22.94 -14.28
C GLY A 163 -8.60 -22.92 -12.77
N LYS A 164 -7.37 -23.12 -12.31
CA LYS A 164 -7.01 -23.16 -10.87
C LYS A 164 -6.33 -21.88 -10.38
N SER A 165 -6.57 -20.75 -11.07
CA SER A 165 -6.05 -19.47 -10.59
C SER A 165 -6.62 -19.14 -9.22
N PRO A 166 -5.79 -18.75 -8.24
CA PRO A 166 -6.25 -18.33 -6.91
C PRO A 166 -6.92 -16.96 -6.91
N ILE A 167 -6.87 -16.25 -8.02
CA ILE A 167 -7.43 -14.90 -8.21
C ILE A 167 -8.12 -14.80 -9.58
N SER A 168 -9.02 -13.84 -9.71
CA SER A 168 -9.54 -13.46 -11.03
C SER A 168 -8.49 -12.65 -11.80
N LYS A 169 -8.69 -12.53 -13.12
CA LYS A 169 -7.76 -11.78 -13.98
C LYS A 169 -7.62 -10.35 -13.47
N PRO A 170 -6.37 -9.86 -13.25
CA PRO A 170 -6.13 -8.48 -12.87
C PRO A 170 -6.71 -7.50 -13.90
N ALA A 171 -7.19 -6.36 -13.46
CA ALA A 171 -7.44 -5.23 -14.37
C ALA A 171 -6.10 -4.82 -15.01
N PRO A 172 -6.09 -4.39 -16.28
CA PRO A 172 -4.86 -3.93 -16.92
C PRO A 172 -4.17 -2.84 -16.11
N ALA A 173 -2.83 -2.87 -16.06
CA ALA A 173 -2.07 -1.84 -15.40
C ALA A 173 -2.38 -0.47 -16.00
N ASP A 174 -2.46 0.55 -15.13
CA ASP A 174 -2.42 1.93 -15.59
C ASP A 174 -1.13 2.16 -16.40
N PRO A 175 -1.16 2.89 -17.54
CA PRO A 175 0.03 3.11 -18.35
C PRO A 175 1.20 3.75 -17.61
N ALA A 176 0.94 4.68 -16.67
CA ALA A 176 1.97 5.30 -15.87
C ALA A 176 2.60 4.29 -14.88
N TYR A 177 1.78 3.40 -14.31
CA TYR A 177 2.27 2.31 -13.45
C TYR A 177 3.11 1.31 -14.24
N ALA A 178 2.64 0.91 -15.43
CA ALA A 178 3.39 0.01 -16.29
C ALA A 178 4.76 0.58 -16.65
N ALA A 179 4.84 1.87 -16.99
CA ALA A 179 6.11 2.56 -17.28
C ALA A 179 7.04 2.58 -16.06
N LYS A 180 6.52 2.85 -14.86
CA LYS A 180 7.29 2.84 -13.61
C LYS A 180 7.82 1.45 -13.26
N LEU A 181 7.00 0.42 -13.45
CA LEU A 181 7.41 -0.97 -13.26
C LEU A 181 8.47 -1.40 -14.29
N GLU A 182 8.33 -0.99 -15.55
CA GLU A 182 9.35 -1.22 -16.58
C GLU A 182 10.67 -0.56 -16.19
N GLU A 183 10.65 0.71 -15.77
CA GLU A 183 11.86 1.42 -15.33
C GLU A 183 12.53 0.67 -14.16
N THR A 184 11.76 0.28 -13.13
CA THR A 184 12.26 -0.49 -11.99
C THR A 184 12.88 -1.81 -12.44
N PHE A 185 12.24 -2.53 -13.36
CA PHE A 185 12.75 -3.80 -13.87
C PHE A 185 14.07 -3.61 -14.64
N ARG A 186 14.14 -2.58 -15.48
CA ARG A 186 15.35 -2.28 -16.30
C ARG A 186 16.53 -1.80 -15.47
N GLN A 187 16.32 -1.22 -14.29
CA GLN A 187 17.42 -0.88 -13.36
C GLN A 187 18.17 -2.14 -12.91
N HIS A 188 17.51 -3.30 -12.84
CA HIS A 188 18.10 -4.59 -12.45
C HIS A 188 18.45 -5.48 -13.65
N MET A 189 17.74 -5.32 -14.76
CA MET A 189 17.82 -6.17 -15.95
C MET A 189 17.87 -5.29 -17.23
N ARG A 190 18.99 -4.63 -17.46
CA ARG A 190 19.14 -3.59 -18.53
C ARG A 190 18.77 -4.08 -19.93
N GLU A 191 19.08 -5.34 -20.27
CA GLU A 191 18.84 -5.95 -21.59
C GLU A 191 17.57 -6.81 -21.62
N ALA A 192 16.61 -6.55 -20.73
CA ALA A 192 15.36 -7.32 -20.70
C ALA A 192 14.56 -7.14 -21.98
N SER A 193 14.07 -8.26 -22.52
CA SER A 193 13.18 -8.23 -23.67
C SER A 193 11.81 -7.61 -23.30
N PRO A 194 11.06 -7.05 -24.27
CA PRO A 194 9.71 -6.54 -24.03
C PRO A 194 8.79 -7.59 -23.37
N ASP A 195 8.89 -8.85 -23.77
CA ASP A 195 8.12 -9.95 -23.16
C ASP A 195 8.50 -10.22 -21.70
N ALA A 196 9.76 -10.06 -21.32
CA ALA A 196 10.18 -10.20 -19.92
C ALA A 196 9.64 -9.06 -19.06
N VAL A 197 9.63 -7.84 -19.58
CA VAL A 197 9.01 -6.67 -18.96
C VAL A 197 7.51 -6.90 -18.76
N ALA A 198 6.80 -7.31 -19.80
CA ALA A 198 5.37 -7.58 -19.73
C ALA A 198 5.03 -8.64 -18.67
N ARG A 199 5.79 -9.74 -18.61
CA ARG A 199 5.61 -10.78 -17.59
C ARG A 199 5.91 -10.30 -16.17
N PHE A 200 6.88 -9.40 -16.01
CA PHE A 200 7.15 -8.77 -14.72
C PHE A 200 5.97 -7.89 -14.28
N ILE A 201 5.41 -7.08 -15.18
CA ILE A 201 4.22 -6.27 -14.92
C ILE A 201 3.03 -7.17 -14.55
N ASP A 202 2.79 -8.26 -15.29
CA ASP A 202 1.76 -9.26 -14.96
C ASP A 202 1.93 -9.79 -13.54
N ALA A 203 3.16 -10.12 -13.13
CA ALA A 203 3.44 -10.63 -11.79
C ALA A 203 3.13 -9.60 -10.69
N GLN A 204 3.44 -8.31 -10.92
CA GLN A 204 3.07 -7.24 -9.99
C GLN A 204 1.55 -7.06 -9.91
N GLN A 205 0.85 -7.11 -11.06
CA GLN A 205 -0.61 -7.05 -11.09
C GLN A 205 -1.27 -8.22 -10.34
N VAL A 206 -0.63 -9.40 -10.30
CA VAL A 206 -1.11 -10.53 -9.50
C VAL A 206 -1.07 -10.23 -8.01
N TRP A 207 0.02 -9.63 -7.51
CA TRP A 207 0.11 -9.19 -6.13
C TRP A 207 -0.99 -8.18 -5.79
N ASP A 208 -1.13 -7.14 -6.59
CA ASP A 208 -2.13 -6.08 -6.40
C ASP A 208 -3.55 -6.64 -6.42
N ARG A 209 -3.85 -7.54 -7.38
CA ARG A 209 -5.17 -8.17 -7.49
C ARG A 209 -5.48 -9.10 -6.34
N ALA A 210 -4.52 -9.90 -5.90
CA ALA A 210 -4.66 -10.79 -4.77
C ALA A 210 -5.03 -10.04 -3.50
N MET A 211 -4.28 -8.96 -3.22
CA MET A 211 -4.54 -8.10 -2.05
C MET A 211 -5.90 -7.41 -2.15
N ALA A 212 -6.24 -6.87 -3.31
CA ALA A 212 -7.55 -6.22 -3.52
C ALA A 212 -8.73 -7.18 -3.29
N GLU A 213 -8.67 -8.40 -3.84
CA GLU A 213 -9.72 -9.41 -3.63
C GLU A 213 -9.86 -9.85 -2.17
N ALA A 214 -8.72 -10.00 -1.47
CA ALA A 214 -8.75 -10.36 -0.06
C ALA A 214 -9.30 -9.22 0.82
N ILE A 215 -9.04 -7.95 0.48
CA ILE A 215 -9.64 -6.79 1.12
C ILE A 215 -11.17 -6.78 0.91
N VAL A 216 -11.64 -6.98 -0.34
CA VAL A 216 -13.08 -7.07 -0.63
C VAL A 216 -13.73 -8.22 0.12
N THR A 217 -13.04 -9.35 0.25
CA THR A 217 -13.51 -10.49 1.03
C THR A 217 -13.61 -10.13 2.52
N ALA A 218 -12.59 -9.47 3.08
CA ALA A 218 -12.61 -9.04 4.48
C ALA A 218 -13.76 -8.05 4.78
N LEU A 219 -14.04 -7.11 3.87
CA LEU A 219 -15.20 -6.20 4.01
C LEU A 219 -16.54 -6.93 4.02
N ARG A 220 -16.67 -8.04 3.27
CA ARG A 220 -17.89 -8.88 3.26
C ARG A 220 -18.01 -9.76 4.52
N GLU A 221 -16.88 -10.29 4.99
CA GLU A 221 -16.83 -11.14 6.19
C GLU A 221 -17.05 -10.33 7.49
N HIS A 222 -16.71 -9.02 7.46
CA HIS A 222 -16.83 -8.12 8.61
C HIS A 222 -17.67 -6.87 8.28
N PRO A 223 -19.00 -7.01 8.12
CA PRO A 223 -19.86 -5.88 7.77
C PRO A 223 -19.73 -4.74 8.79
N GLY A 224 -19.53 -3.52 8.30
CA GLY A 224 -19.35 -2.32 9.14
C GLY A 224 -17.93 -2.09 9.65
N ALA A 225 -17.01 -3.05 9.46
CA ALA A 225 -15.59 -2.84 9.74
C ALA A 225 -14.88 -2.08 8.59
N ARG A 226 -13.82 -1.37 8.92
CA ARG A 226 -12.84 -0.87 7.97
C ARG A 226 -11.72 -1.89 7.79
N VAL A 227 -11.16 -1.96 6.58
CA VAL A 227 -9.92 -2.69 6.37
C VAL A 227 -8.76 -1.70 6.35
N ALA A 228 -7.85 -1.82 7.31
CA ALA A 228 -6.56 -1.12 7.33
C ALA A 228 -5.49 -2.09 6.85
N ALA A 229 -5.03 -1.93 5.61
CA ALA A 229 -4.11 -2.88 4.99
C ALA A 229 -2.69 -2.31 4.96
N ILE A 230 -1.72 -3.08 5.49
CA ILE A 230 -0.29 -2.73 5.47
C ILE A 230 0.42 -3.45 4.33
N MET A 231 1.19 -2.69 3.56
CA MET A 231 1.89 -3.20 2.37
C MET A 231 3.02 -2.26 1.92
N GLY A 232 3.91 -2.79 1.09
CA GLY A 232 4.95 -1.97 0.47
C GLY A 232 4.36 -0.76 -0.26
N TRP A 233 4.97 0.41 -0.08
CA TRP A 233 4.46 1.66 -0.66
C TRP A 233 4.33 1.62 -2.19
N GLY A 234 5.10 0.76 -2.88
CA GLY A 234 4.98 0.54 -4.32
C GLY A 234 3.61 0.05 -4.76
N HIS A 235 2.86 -0.65 -3.90
CA HIS A 235 1.50 -1.12 -4.13
C HIS A 235 0.43 -0.06 -3.81
N VAL A 236 0.83 1.04 -3.15
CA VAL A 236 -0.06 2.11 -2.66
C VAL A 236 0.08 3.39 -3.47
N ALA A 237 1.31 3.72 -3.86
CA ALA A 237 1.63 5.01 -4.48
C ALA A 237 0.85 5.27 -5.77
N ASP A 238 0.49 6.53 -5.96
CA ASP A 238 -0.23 7.07 -7.13
C ASP A 238 -1.60 6.41 -7.38
N GLY A 239 -2.05 5.54 -6.45
CA GLY A 239 -3.30 4.81 -6.58
C GLY A 239 -3.28 3.73 -7.69
N HIS A 240 -2.11 3.40 -8.24
CA HIS A 240 -1.97 2.55 -9.44
C HIS A 240 -1.96 1.05 -9.16
N GLY A 241 -1.57 0.64 -7.95
CA GLY A 241 -1.49 -0.77 -7.55
C GLY A 241 -2.82 -1.30 -6.99
N VAL A 242 -2.85 -1.58 -5.69
CA VAL A 242 -4.02 -2.17 -5.01
C VAL A 242 -5.26 -1.29 -5.12
N ALA A 243 -5.13 0.04 -5.03
CA ALA A 243 -6.27 0.95 -5.15
C ALA A 243 -6.92 0.87 -6.55
N HIS A 244 -6.13 0.76 -7.63
CA HIS A 244 -6.62 0.53 -8.99
C HIS A 244 -7.40 -0.79 -9.11
N GLN A 245 -6.89 -1.88 -8.54
CA GLN A 245 -7.56 -3.17 -8.54
C GLN A 245 -8.83 -3.17 -7.69
N LEU A 246 -8.84 -2.47 -6.55
CA LEU A 246 -10.04 -2.27 -5.71
C LEU A 246 -11.13 -1.51 -6.48
N LYS A 247 -10.77 -0.45 -7.21
CA LYS A 247 -11.69 0.29 -8.07
C LYS A 247 -12.29 -0.61 -9.15
N ALA A 248 -11.47 -1.44 -9.79
CA ALA A 248 -11.92 -2.40 -10.81
C ALA A 248 -12.85 -3.49 -10.24
N LEU A 249 -12.74 -3.81 -8.93
CA LEU A 249 -13.64 -4.71 -8.21
C LEU A 249 -14.91 -4.00 -7.70
N GLY A 250 -15.08 -2.71 -7.96
CA GLY A 250 -16.22 -1.93 -7.45
C GLY A 250 -16.17 -1.66 -5.95
N ALA A 251 -15.00 -1.78 -5.32
CA ALA A 251 -14.85 -1.49 -3.91
C ALA A 251 -15.00 0.02 -3.66
N PRO A 252 -15.77 0.42 -2.63
CA PRO A 252 -15.98 1.83 -2.33
C PRO A 252 -14.78 2.44 -1.61
N GLN A 253 -14.66 3.75 -1.70
CA GLN A 253 -13.89 4.66 -0.87
C GLN A 253 -12.59 4.09 -0.29
N VAL A 254 -11.51 4.21 -1.07
CA VAL A 254 -10.15 3.85 -0.66
C VAL A 254 -9.41 5.14 -0.27
N LEU A 255 -8.67 5.12 0.83
CA LEU A 255 -7.72 6.15 1.20
C LEU A 255 -6.31 5.54 1.21
N THR A 256 -5.35 6.26 0.66
CA THR A 256 -3.94 5.90 0.63
C THR A 256 -3.14 6.78 1.60
N ALA A 257 -2.25 6.18 2.39
CA ALA A 257 -1.34 6.92 3.26
C ALA A 257 0.03 6.25 3.27
N ILE A 258 1.09 7.05 3.19
CA ILE A 258 2.47 6.56 3.08
C ILE A 258 3.36 7.32 4.07
N PRO A 259 4.16 6.62 4.90
CA PRO A 259 5.17 7.24 5.72
C PRO A 259 6.42 7.53 4.86
N VAL A 260 6.99 8.70 5.04
CA VAL A 260 8.21 9.15 4.36
C VAL A 260 9.25 9.56 5.41
N LYS A 261 10.52 9.29 5.12
CA LYS A 261 11.61 9.72 5.98
C LYS A 261 12.02 11.15 5.62
N PRO A 262 11.92 12.11 6.53
CA PRO A 262 12.34 13.46 6.27
C PRO A 262 13.82 13.54 5.92
N GLY A 263 14.18 14.37 4.93
CA GLY A 263 15.57 14.63 4.55
C GLY A 263 16.20 13.68 3.52
N GLU A 264 15.54 12.59 3.13
CA GLU A 264 16.02 11.66 2.08
C GLU A 264 15.29 11.87 0.73
N GLY A 265 15.14 13.13 0.31
CA GLY A 265 14.53 13.44 -1.00
C GLY A 265 13.01 13.34 -1.06
N CYS A 266 12.33 13.03 0.05
CA CYS A 266 10.87 12.86 0.11
C CYS A 266 10.34 11.87 -0.92
N GLU A 267 10.82 10.65 -0.87
CA GLU A 267 10.26 9.59 -1.70
C GLU A 267 9.32 8.69 -0.89
N PRO A 268 8.07 8.54 -1.32
CA PRO A 268 7.46 9.21 -2.47
C PRO A 268 7.12 10.69 -2.20
N ALA A 269 7.07 11.49 -3.29
CA ALA A 269 6.76 12.91 -3.22
C ALA A 269 5.28 13.19 -2.88
N ALA A 270 4.97 14.44 -2.55
CA ALA A 270 3.58 14.91 -2.43
C ALA A 270 2.80 14.57 -3.72
N GLY A 271 1.56 14.10 -3.55
CA GLY A 271 0.72 13.61 -4.64
C GLY A 271 0.73 12.09 -4.83
N ALA A 272 1.75 11.40 -4.33
CA ALA A 272 1.83 9.93 -4.43
C ALA A 272 0.79 9.19 -3.56
N ALA A 273 0.18 9.86 -2.59
CA ALA A 273 -0.89 9.33 -1.76
C ALA A 273 -1.83 10.46 -1.30
N ASP A 274 -3.01 10.09 -0.81
CA ASP A 274 -3.94 11.05 -0.20
C ASP A 274 -3.36 11.73 1.02
N LEU A 275 -2.50 11.01 1.75
CA LEU A 275 -1.80 11.49 2.94
C LEU A 275 -0.34 11.00 2.96
N LEU A 276 0.58 11.88 3.32
CA LEU A 276 1.95 11.51 3.68
C LEU A 276 2.21 11.85 5.14
N PHE A 277 2.98 11.01 5.81
CA PHE A 277 3.39 11.17 7.21
C PHE A 277 4.91 11.21 7.33
N GLY A 278 5.45 12.20 8.04
CA GLY A 278 6.87 12.24 8.38
C GLY A 278 7.21 11.20 9.45
N ALA A 279 7.77 10.07 9.05
CA ALA A 279 8.28 9.05 9.97
C ALA A 279 9.72 9.34 10.36
N GLU A 280 10.12 9.03 11.60
CA GLU A 280 11.49 9.20 12.10
C GLU A 280 12.47 8.14 11.54
#